data_c096641b34efd61383f7fe679158a030
#
_entry.id   c096641b34efd61383f7fe679158a030
#
_cell.length_a   1.000
_cell.length_b   1.000
_cell.length_c   1.000
_cell.angle_alpha   90.00
_cell.angle_beta   90.00
_cell.angle_gamma   90.00
#
_symmetry.space_group_name_H-M   'P 1'
#
loop_
_entity.id
_entity.type
_entity.pdbx_description
1 polymer ?
#
loop_
_entity_poly.entity_id
_entity_poly.type
_entity_poly.pdbx_seq_one_letter_code
_entity_poly.pdbx_strand_id
1 'polypeptide(L)'
;MQLIPVRKKYVYERLKREDRPEGRVYVVETNALPSVTNVLSETKDKAHLDAWAARVGEAEADRIKNEAATVGTHMHNVVERLLLNRDLPTPRTWLAVKGYRMGYQLIEHFFPSVQEVWGAEIPLYYPERYAGTSDCIGVYKNNESIIDFKQTNKMKRRDWIEDYFVQLAAYAAAHNEVHGTKIRQGVIMMVAQDGQVQEFTTCGREFDGYVDKWWRRVDAFEKAKRALVDQPPELITPEGGEGP
;
A
#
# COMPACT_ATOMS: atom_id res chain seq x y z
N MET A 1 -11.45 -22.71 12.88
CA MET A 1 -10.80 -21.38 12.92
C MET A 1 -11.68 -20.48 13.78
N GLN A 2 -11.10 -19.84 14.79
CA GLN A 2 -11.87 -18.94 15.66
C GLN A 2 -12.21 -17.68 14.85
N LEU A 3 -13.50 -17.31 14.81
CA LEU A 3 -13.94 -16.10 14.08
C LEU A 3 -13.42 -14.86 14.82
N ILE A 4 -12.72 -13.99 14.10
CA ILE A 4 -12.30 -12.70 14.67
C ILE A 4 -13.53 -11.77 14.68
N PRO A 5 -13.80 -11.09 15.80
CA PRO A 5 -14.93 -10.19 15.84
C PRO A 5 -14.66 -8.98 14.92
N VAL A 6 -15.43 -8.90 13.82
CA VAL A 6 -15.50 -7.71 12.99
C VAL A 6 -16.38 -6.69 13.70
N ARG A 7 -15.80 -5.60 14.17
CA ARG A 7 -16.53 -4.51 14.80
C ARG A 7 -16.59 -3.31 13.86
N LYS A 8 -17.78 -2.95 13.42
CA LYS A 8 -18.01 -1.67 12.69
C LYS A 8 -17.91 -0.49 13.65
N LYS A 9 -16.69 -0.22 14.13
CA LYS A 9 -16.43 0.85 15.11
C LYS A 9 -16.51 2.23 14.48
N TYR A 10 -16.19 2.35 13.19
CA TYR A 10 -16.18 3.59 12.42
C TYR A 10 -17.00 3.43 11.13
N VAL A 11 -17.50 4.55 10.63
CA VAL A 11 -18.11 4.63 9.29
C VAL A 11 -17.05 5.08 8.32
N TYR A 12 -16.74 4.25 7.34
CA TYR A 12 -15.77 4.55 6.31
C TYR A 12 -16.47 4.94 5.02
N GLU A 13 -16.08 6.07 4.44
CA GLU A 13 -16.61 6.54 3.17
C GLU A 13 -16.09 5.68 2.02
N ARG A 14 -16.93 5.51 1.01
CA ARG A 14 -16.52 4.87 -0.25
C ARG A 14 -15.89 5.94 -1.14
N LEU A 15 -14.60 5.81 -1.42
CA LEU A 15 -13.92 6.72 -2.34
C LEU A 15 -13.86 6.10 -3.73
N LYS A 16 -14.09 6.91 -4.77
CA LYS A 16 -13.88 6.51 -6.15
C LYS A 16 -12.38 6.52 -6.44
N ARG A 17 -11.81 5.37 -6.81
CA ARG A 17 -10.42 5.23 -7.25
C ARG A 17 -10.33 5.35 -8.76
N GLU A 18 -9.37 6.13 -9.24
CA GLU A 18 -9.07 6.31 -10.66
C GLU A 18 -7.58 6.09 -10.90
N ASP A 19 -7.24 5.26 -11.89
CA ASP A 19 -5.87 5.12 -12.37
C ASP A 19 -5.69 6.06 -13.57
N ARG A 20 -4.89 7.12 -13.42
CA ARG A 20 -4.61 8.16 -14.40
C ARG A 20 -3.17 8.03 -14.93
N PRO A 21 -2.83 8.64 -16.08
CA PRO A 21 -1.46 8.63 -16.60
C PRO A 21 -0.42 9.12 -15.57
N GLU A 22 -0.77 10.15 -14.80
CA GLU A 22 0.06 10.74 -13.75
C GLU A 22 0.04 9.96 -12.43
N GLY A 23 -0.62 8.80 -12.39
CA GLY A 23 -0.71 7.93 -11.22
C GLY A 23 -2.11 7.78 -10.66
N ARG A 24 -2.21 6.93 -9.64
CA ARG A 24 -3.49 6.62 -8.97
C ARG A 24 -3.95 7.78 -8.10
N VAL A 25 -5.24 8.13 -8.22
CA VAL A 25 -5.91 9.11 -7.38
C VAL A 25 -7.19 8.55 -6.77
N TYR A 26 -7.65 9.20 -5.70
CA TYR A 26 -8.96 8.96 -5.09
C TYR A 26 -9.75 10.26 -5.11
N VAL A 27 -11.02 10.16 -5.51
CA VAL A 27 -11.93 11.31 -5.51
C VAL A 27 -12.61 11.39 -4.15
N VAL A 28 -12.34 12.48 -3.44
CA VAL A 28 -12.96 12.85 -2.17
C VAL A 28 -13.79 14.11 -2.44
N GLU A 29 -15.11 14.02 -2.32
CA GLU A 29 -16.03 15.06 -2.77
C GLU A 29 -15.77 15.44 -4.24
N THR A 30 -15.15 16.59 -4.49
CA THR A 30 -14.75 17.07 -5.83
C THR A 30 -13.26 17.04 -6.09
N ASN A 31 -12.45 16.71 -5.07
CA ASN A 31 -11.00 16.78 -5.13
C ASN A 31 -10.38 15.41 -5.49
N ALA A 32 -9.49 15.39 -6.46
CA ALA A 32 -8.69 14.21 -6.80
C ALA A 32 -7.39 14.22 -5.99
N LEU A 33 -7.32 13.39 -4.97
CA LEU A 33 -6.17 13.28 -4.09
C LEU A 33 -5.21 12.18 -4.57
N PRO A 34 -3.88 12.42 -4.57
CA PRO A 34 -2.89 11.42 -4.93
C PRO A 34 -2.94 10.23 -3.96
N SER A 35 -2.69 9.02 -4.48
CA SER A 35 -2.62 7.86 -3.60
C SER A 35 -1.31 7.82 -2.80
N VAL A 36 -1.37 7.27 -1.57
CA VAL A 36 -0.18 7.00 -0.75
C VAL A 36 0.88 6.25 -1.55
N THR A 37 0.49 5.23 -2.30
CA THR A 37 1.42 4.45 -3.13
C THR A 37 2.04 5.26 -4.27
N ASN A 38 1.30 6.22 -4.84
CA ASN A 38 1.83 7.13 -5.86
C ASN A 38 2.88 8.08 -5.25
N VAL A 39 2.55 8.73 -4.13
CA VAL A 39 3.50 9.59 -3.41
C VAL A 39 4.79 8.83 -3.08
N LEU A 40 4.70 7.62 -2.54
CA LEU A 40 5.87 6.80 -2.22
C LEU A 40 6.67 6.44 -3.47
N SER A 41 6.02 6.04 -4.56
CA SER A 41 6.67 5.66 -5.81
C SER A 41 7.43 6.82 -6.46
N GLU A 42 6.83 8.02 -6.47
CA GLU A 42 7.41 9.22 -7.10
C GLU A 42 8.56 9.84 -6.28
N THR A 43 8.56 9.58 -4.97
CA THR A 43 9.58 10.16 -4.07
C THR A 43 10.63 9.13 -3.61
N LYS A 44 10.59 7.91 -4.14
CA LYS A 44 11.55 6.84 -3.83
C LYS A 44 12.79 6.94 -4.71
N ASP A 45 13.96 6.62 -4.13
CA ASP A 45 15.13 6.31 -4.93
C ASP A 45 14.94 4.98 -5.67
N LYS A 46 14.96 5.03 -7.00
CA LYS A 46 14.74 3.90 -7.91
C LYS A 46 16.05 3.27 -8.42
N ALA A 47 17.21 3.85 -8.11
CA ALA A 47 18.50 3.46 -8.70
C ALA A 47 18.79 1.94 -8.59
N HIS A 48 18.47 1.33 -7.43
CA HIS A 48 18.69 -0.11 -7.26
C HIS A 48 17.70 -1.00 -8.05
N LEU A 49 16.48 -0.50 -8.30
CA LEU A 49 15.47 -1.20 -9.12
C LEU A 49 15.84 -1.12 -10.60
N ASP A 50 16.31 0.04 -11.03
CA ASP A 50 16.76 0.27 -12.40
C ASP A 50 18.01 -0.58 -12.70
N ALA A 51 18.98 -0.64 -11.77
CA ALA A 51 20.14 -1.51 -11.88
C ALA A 51 19.76 -3.00 -11.89
N TRP A 52 18.75 -3.40 -11.14
CA TRP A 52 18.23 -4.78 -11.17
C TRP A 52 17.55 -5.08 -12.52
N ALA A 53 16.69 -4.19 -13.02
CA ALA A 53 16.00 -4.36 -14.30
C ALA A 53 17.00 -4.44 -15.47
N ALA A 54 18.03 -3.58 -15.47
CA ALA A 54 19.10 -3.61 -16.46
C ALA A 54 19.88 -4.95 -16.46
N ARG A 55 20.07 -5.56 -15.28
CA ARG A 55 20.78 -6.85 -15.14
C ARG A 55 19.98 -8.05 -15.63
N VAL A 56 18.65 -8.08 -15.35
CA VAL A 56 17.81 -9.24 -15.72
C VAL A 56 17.14 -9.08 -17.08
N GLY A 57 17.13 -7.86 -17.64
CA GLY A 57 16.44 -7.47 -18.86
C GLY A 57 15.01 -6.98 -18.57
N GLU A 58 14.58 -5.95 -19.29
CA GLU A 58 13.29 -5.26 -19.05
C GLU A 58 12.09 -6.21 -19.14
N ALA A 59 12.03 -7.04 -20.19
CA ALA A 59 10.93 -7.98 -20.39
C ALA A 59 10.80 -8.99 -19.24
N GLU A 60 11.93 -9.51 -18.72
CA GLU A 60 11.93 -10.44 -17.59
C GLU A 60 11.61 -9.70 -16.27
N ALA A 61 12.10 -8.49 -16.09
CA ALA A 61 11.76 -7.66 -14.94
C ALA A 61 10.25 -7.39 -14.88
N ASP A 62 9.62 -7.07 -16.00
CA ASP A 62 8.18 -6.81 -16.08
C ASP A 62 7.37 -8.11 -15.87
N ARG A 63 7.82 -9.23 -16.42
CA ARG A 63 7.19 -10.54 -16.15
C ARG A 63 7.19 -10.85 -14.66
N ILE A 64 8.32 -10.67 -13.98
CA ILE A 64 8.46 -10.91 -12.53
C ILE A 64 7.56 -9.97 -11.72
N LYS A 65 7.52 -8.67 -12.07
CA LYS A 65 6.66 -7.68 -11.42
C LYS A 65 5.17 -8.03 -11.57
N ASN A 66 4.74 -8.37 -12.79
CA ASN A 66 3.34 -8.73 -13.10
C ASN A 66 2.91 -10.01 -12.38
N GLU A 67 3.77 -11.03 -12.35
CA GLU A 67 3.51 -12.25 -11.59
C GLU A 67 3.36 -11.94 -10.09
N ALA A 68 4.29 -11.18 -9.52
CA ALA A 68 4.24 -10.77 -8.12
C ALA A 68 2.96 -9.97 -7.81
N ALA A 69 2.58 -9.01 -8.67
CA ALA A 69 1.36 -8.23 -8.50
C ALA A 69 0.10 -9.11 -8.53
N THR A 70 0.05 -10.09 -9.46
CA THR A 70 -1.09 -11.02 -9.57
C THR A 70 -1.21 -11.92 -8.32
N VAL A 71 -0.10 -12.50 -7.86
CA VAL A 71 -0.08 -13.31 -6.63
C VAL A 71 -0.50 -12.47 -5.43
N GLY A 72 0.03 -11.24 -5.32
CA GLY A 72 -0.34 -10.30 -4.26
C GLY A 72 -1.84 -9.99 -4.25
N THR A 73 -2.42 -9.70 -5.41
CA THR A 73 -3.87 -9.45 -5.53
C THR A 73 -4.71 -10.65 -5.04
N HIS A 74 -4.34 -11.86 -5.42
CA HIS A 74 -5.04 -13.06 -4.94
C HIS A 74 -4.85 -13.27 -3.44
N MET A 75 -3.67 -13.03 -2.89
CA MET A 75 -3.39 -13.12 -1.46
C MET A 75 -4.25 -12.12 -0.66
N HIS A 76 -4.27 -10.85 -1.05
CA HIS A 76 -5.10 -9.82 -0.38
C HIS A 76 -6.59 -10.17 -0.45
N ASN A 77 -7.08 -10.65 -1.60
CA ASN A 77 -8.49 -11.07 -1.73
C ASN A 77 -8.85 -12.20 -0.76
N VAL A 78 -7.96 -13.18 -0.55
CA VAL A 78 -8.16 -14.25 0.41
C VAL A 78 -8.19 -13.70 1.83
N VAL A 79 -7.22 -12.88 2.19
CA VAL A 79 -7.12 -12.28 3.52
C VAL A 79 -8.36 -11.44 3.83
N GLU A 80 -8.74 -10.52 2.93
CA GLU A 80 -9.94 -9.69 3.08
C GLU A 80 -11.20 -10.54 3.32
N ARG A 81 -11.41 -11.57 2.47
CA ARG A 81 -12.60 -12.42 2.57
C ARG A 81 -12.65 -13.21 3.86
N LEU A 82 -11.53 -13.76 4.30
CA LEU A 82 -11.44 -14.47 5.58
C LEU A 82 -11.66 -13.53 6.77
N LEU A 83 -11.09 -12.30 6.71
CA LEU A 83 -11.34 -11.25 7.70
C LEU A 83 -12.82 -10.90 7.83
N LEU A 84 -13.51 -10.79 6.71
CA LEU A 84 -14.90 -10.38 6.64
C LEU A 84 -15.88 -11.57 6.68
N ASN A 85 -15.42 -12.78 6.97
CA ASN A 85 -16.20 -14.03 6.98
C ASN A 85 -16.98 -14.24 5.67
N ARG A 86 -16.34 -13.96 4.51
CA ARG A 86 -16.93 -14.17 3.18
C ARG A 86 -16.41 -15.45 2.54
N ASP A 87 -17.23 -16.07 1.71
CA ASP A 87 -16.83 -17.25 0.94
C ASP A 87 -15.65 -16.96 0.00
N LEU A 88 -14.75 -17.93 -0.13
CA LEU A 88 -13.61 -17.84 -1.03
C LEU A 88 -13.99 -18.44 -2.40
N PRO A 89 -13.72 -17.73 -3.51
CA PRO A 89 -13.88 -18.30 -4.84
C PRO A 89 -12.83 -19.39 -5.07
N THR A 90 -13.17 -20.42 -5.85
CA THR A 90 -12.23 -21.47 -6.22
C THR A 90 -11.10 -20.88 -7.10
N PRO A 91 -9.81 -21.09 -6.74
CA PRO A 91 -8.71 -20.59 -7.56
C PRO A 91 -8.63 -21.39 -8.86
N ARG A 92 -8.53 -20.68 -10.02
CA ARG A 92 -8.54 -21.30 -11.37
C ARG A 92 -7.19 -21.29 -12.06
N THR A 93 -6.20 -20.56 -11.53
CA THR A 93 -4.86 -20.47 -12.10
C THR A 93 -3.81 -20.81 -11.05
N TRP A 94 -2.62 -21.21 -11.47
CA TRP A 94 -1.55 -21.51 -10.54
C TRP A 94 -1.11 -20.31 -9.70
N LEU A 95 -1.16 -19.08 -10.26
CA LEU A 95 -0.91 -17.84 -9.53
C LEU A 95 -1.98 -17.59 -8.46
N ALA A 96 -3.25 -17.89 -8.78
CA ALA A 96 -4.33 -17.82 -7.79
C ALA A 96 -4.12 -18.83 -6.66
N VAL A 97 -3.78 -20.10 -6.99
CA VAL A 97 -3.46 -21.13 -5.98
C VAL A 97 -2.31 -20.68 -5.06
N LYS A 98 -1.25 -20.09 -5.65
CA LYS A 98 -0.11 -19.56 -4.91
C LYS A 98 -0.54 -18.43 -3.95
N GLY A 99 -1.30 -17.43 -4.44
CA GLY A 99 -1.82 -16.35 -3.62
C GLY A 99 -2.75 -16.82 -2.51
N TYR A 100 -3.62 -17.81 -2.80
CA TYR A 100 -4.49 -18.44 -1.80
C TYR A 100 -3.70 -19.10 -0.67
N ARG A 101 -2.70 -19.92 -1.03
CA ARG A 101 -1.83 -20.55 -0.04
C ARG A 101 -1.17 -19.51 0.87
N MET A 102 -0.63 -18.45 0.29
CA MET A 102 0.03 -17.37 1.05
C MET A 102 -0.96 -16.63 1.94
N GLY A 103 -2.17 -16.33 1.46
CA GLY A 103 -3.22 -15.72 2.27
C GLY A 103 -3.64 -16.57 3.48
N TYR A 104 -3.81 -17.87 3.29
CA TYR A 104 -4.09 -18.81 4.39
C TYR A 104 -2.96 -18.85 5.43
N GLN A 105 -1.70 -18.86 4.99
CA GLN A 105 -0.55 -18.85 5.90
C GLN A 105 -0.50 -17.58 6.75
N LEU A 106 -0.81 -16.40 6.16
CA LEU A 106 -0.91 -15.15 6.91
C LEU A 106 -2.00 -15.23 7.98
N ILE A 107 -3.18 -15.69 7.61
CA ILE A 107 -4.31 -15.83 8.52
C ILE A 107 -3.98 -16.81 9.66
N GLU A 108 -3.51 -17.98 9.33
CA GLU A 108 -3.20 -19.02 10.32
C GLU A 108 -2.15 -18.57 11.34
N HIS A 109 -1.13 -17.84 10.87
CA HIS A 109 -0.01 -17.45 11.72
C HIS A 109 -0.29 -16.19 12.56
N PHE A 110 -0.86 -15.15 11.95
CA PHE A 110 -0.96 -13.83 12.60
C PHE A 110 -2.30 -13.57 13.28
N PHE A 111 -3.34 -14.21 12.84
CA PHE A 111 -4.69 -13.96 13.33
C PHE A 111 -4.93 -14.30 14.81
N PRO A 112 -4.26 -15.27 15.43
CA PRO A 112 -4.38 -15.48 16.87
C PRO A 112 -4.02 -14.23 17.71
N SER A 113 -3.27 -13.29 17.14
CA SER A 113 -2.87 -12.04 17.79
C SER A 113 -3.74 -10.82 17.43
N VAL A 114 -4.74 -11.00 16.54
CA VAL A 114 -5.72 -9.95 16.19
C VAL A 114 -6.93 -10.08 17.10
N GLN A 115 -7.18 -9.05 17.92
CA GLN A 115 -8.32 -9.03 18.85
C GLN A 115 -9.59 -8.47 18.19
N GLU A 116 -9.45 -7.44 17.35
CA GLU A 116 -10.57 -6.79 16.67
C GLU A 116 -10.17 -6.40 15.25
N VAL A 117 -11.09 -6.52 14.31
CA VAL A 117 -11.01 -5.93 12.97
C VAL A 117 -12.07 -4.84 12.85
N TRP A 118 -11.65 -3.61 12.63
CA TRP A 118 -12.56 -2.49 12.40
C TRP A 118 -12.91 -2.32 10.93
N GLY A 119 -12.01 -2.73 10.05
CA GLY A 119 -12.22 -2.73 8.61
C GLY A 119 -11.09 -3.42 7.86
N ALA A 120 -11.42 -3.94 6.67
CA ALA A 120 -10.48 -4.53 5.72
C ALA A 120 -10.70 -3.88 4.35
N GLU A 121 -9.61 -3.61 3.61
CA GLU A 121 -9.60 -2.88 2.33
C GLU A 121 -10.35 -1.55 2.45
N ILE A 122 -10.00 -0.77 3.47
CA ILE A 122 -10.69 0.47 3.81
C ILE A 122 -10.02 1.66 3.13
N PRO A 123 -10.77 2.43 2.30
CA PRO A 123 -10.27 3.69 1.80
C PRO A 123 -10.17 4.71 2.94
N LEU A 124 -9.04 5.37 3.02
CA LEU A 124 -8.72 6.41 3.98
C LEU A 124 -8.23 7.64 3.22
N TYR A 125 -8.46 8.83 3.78
CA TYR A 125 -7.92 10.06 3.24
C TYR A 125 -7.47 11.00 4.36
N TYR A 126 -6.47 11.79 4.06
CA TYR A 126 -6.13 12.98 4.83
C TYR A 126 -6.66 14.18 4.03
N PRO A 127 -7.53 15.04 4.62
CA PRO A 127 -8.19 16.11 3.89
C PRO A 127 -7.21 16.93 3.05
N GLU A 128 -7.55 17.12 1.77
CA GLU A 128 -6.82 17.93 0.78
C GLU A 128 -5.40 17.48 0.44
N ARG A 129 -4.86 16.42 1.06
CA ARG A 129 -3.46 16.04 0.90
C ARG A 129 -3.26 14.73 0.15
N TYR A 130 -3.86 13.66 0.59
CA TYR A 130 -3.68 12.32 -0.01
C TYR A 130 -4.80 11.36 0.40
N ALA A 131 -4.87 10.24 -0.29
CA ALA A 131 -5.76 9.14 0.07
C ALA A 131 -5.12 7.79 -0.23
N GLY A 132 -5.76 6.69 0.19
CA GLY A 132 -5.31 5.34 -0.13
C GLY A 132 -6.19 4.29 0.49
N THR A 133 -5.87 3.02 0.26
CA THR A 133 -6.60 1.89 0.87
C THR A 133 -5.69 1.17 1.84
N SER A 134 -6.13 1.05 3.09
CA SER A 134 -5.47 0.26 4.13
C SER A 134 -5.99 -1.17 4.10
N ASP A 135 -5.10 -2.16 4.14
CA ASP A 135 -5.46 -3.57 4.07
C ASP A 135 -6.31 -3.99 5.27
N CYS A 136 -5.93 -3.56 6.48
CA CYS A 136 -6.67 -3.85 7.69
C CYS A 136 -6.42 -2.79 8.78
N ILE A 137 -7.48 -2.49 9.53
CA ILE A 137 -7.44 -1.60 10.69
C ILE A 137 -8.10 -2.34 11.85
N GLY A 138 -7.49 -2.30 13.03
CA GLY A 138 -8.04 -3.01 14.18
C GLY A 138 -7.17 -2.97 15.41
N VAL A 139 -7.30 -3.99 16.26
CA VAL A 139 -6.50 -4.17 17.47
C VAL A 139 -5.60 -5.40 17.30
N TYR A 140 -4.30 -5.19 17.38
CA TYR A 140 -3.28 -6.22 17.30
C TYR A 140 -2.37 -6.18 18.53
N LYS A 141 -2.24 -7.33 19.21
CA LYS A 141 -1.47 -7.43 20.48
C LYS A 141 -1.84 -6.30 21.45
N ASN A 142 -3.14 -6.07 21.63
CA ASN A 142 -3.77 -5.06 22.50
C ASN A 142 -3.51 -3.59 22.14
N ASN A 143 -3.03 -3.28 20.93
CA ASN A 143 -2.84 -1.93 20.46
C ASN A 143 -3.66 -1.64 19.21
N GLU A 144 -4.25 -0.44 19.12
CA GLU A 144 -4.86 0.06 17.89
C GLU A 144 -3.81 0.16 16.78
N SER A 145 -4.07 -0.44 15.62
CA SER A 145 -3.05 -0.70 14.62
C SER A 145 -3.55 -0.51 13.19
N ILE A 146 -2.67 -0.02 12.33
CA ILE A 146 -2.75 -0.24 10.89
C ILE A 146 -1.95 -1.49 10.57
N ILE A 147 -2.56 -2.41 9.82
CA ILE A 147 -1.97 -3.69 9.46
C ILE A 147 -1.91 -3.78 7.94
N ASP A 148 -0.78 -4.21 7.43
CA ASP A 148 -0.51 -4.35 6.01
C ASP A 148 0.02 -5.76 5.71
N PHE A 149 -0.48 -6.39 4.64
CA PHE A 149 -0.12 -7.73 4.25
C PHE A 149 0.81 -7.68 3.04
N LYS A 150 1.94 -8.36 3.13
CA LYS A 150 2.93 -8.38 2.04
C LYS A 150 3.32 -9.80 1.67
N GLN A 151 3.34 -10.05 0.39
CA GLN A 151 4.03 -11.22 -0.15
C GLN A 151 5.46 -10.86 -0.58
N THR A 152 6.36 -11.83 -0.52
CA THR A 152 7.75 -11.62 -0.94
C THR A 152 8.34 -12.90 -1.54
N ASN A 153 9.39 -12.77 -2.33
CA ASN A 153 10.12 -13.94 -2.84
C ASN A 153 11.02 -14.58 -1.78
N LYS A 154 11.58 -13.77 -0.87
CA LYS A 154 12.50 -14.20 0.19
C LYS A 154 12.30 -13.32 1.42
N MET A 155 12.70 -13.85 2.57
CA MET A 155 12.71 -13.11 3.83
C MET A 155 13.39 -11.74 3.68
N LYS A 156 12.84 -10.71 4.34
CA LYS A 156 13.31 -9.32 4.26
C LYS A 156 14.01 -8.91 5.55
N ARG A 157 14.96 -8.01 5.42
CA ARG A 157 15.50 -7.28 6.55
C ARG A 157 14.65 -6.03 6.79
N ARG A 158 14.59 -5.60 8.05
CA ARG A 158 13.82 -4.41 8.44
C ARG A 158 14.24 -3.15 7.69
N ASP A 159 15.53 -2.96 7.47
CA ASP A 159 16.11 -1.81 6.76
C ASP A 159 15.73 -1.75 5.27
N TRP A 160 15.30 -2.86 4.67
CA TRP A 160 14.89 -2.91 3.25
C TRP A 160 13.41 -2.56 3.01
N ILE A 161 12.65 -2.45 4.08
CA ILE A 161 11.18 -2.28 4.02
C ILE A 161 10.70 -0.97 4.66
N GLU A 162 11.57 0.03 4.75
CA GLU A 162 11.24 1.32 5.37
C GLU A 162 9.98 1.94 4.77
N ASP A 163 9.83 1.90 3.43
CA ASP A 163 8.65 2.44 2.74
C ASP A 163 7.33 1.79 3.19
N TYR A 164 7.35 0.53 3.65
CA TYR A 164 6.14 -0.10 4.18
C TYR A 164 5.75 0.52 5.54
N PHE A 165 6.72 0.85 6.39
CA PHE A 165 6.42 1.56 7.64
C PHE A 165 5.91 2.98 7.39
N VAL A 166 6.47 3.67 6.40
CA VAL A 166 6.00 5.00 5.98
C VAL A 166 4.57 4.92 5.42
N GLN A 167 4.24 3.85 4.68
CA GLN A 167 2.87 3.57 4.21
C GLN A 167 1.89 3.40 5.36
N LEU A 168 2.25 2.61 6.39
CA LEU A 168 1.42 2.42 7.59
C LEU A 168 1.20 3.74 8.33
N ALA A 169 2.25 4.56 8.45
CA ALA A 169 2.18 5.87 9.09
C ALA A 169 1.24 6.83 8.33
N ALA A 170 1.25 6.81 7.00
CA ALA A 170 0.32 7.57 6.18
C ALA A 170 -1.14 7.19 6.47
N TYR A 171 -1.44 5.90 6.52
CA TYR A 171 -2.80 5.43 6.81
C TYR A 171 -3.23 5.73 8.24
N ALA A 172 -2.32 5.61 9.22
CA ALA A 172 -2.62 5.99 10.59
C ALA A 172 -2.89 7.49 10.72
N ALA A 173 -2.08 8.35 10.09
CA ALA A 173 -2.31 9.79 10.11
C ALA A 173 -3.67 10.16 9.50
N ALA A 174 -4.05 9.55 8.37
CA ALA A 174 -5.36 9.75 7.76
C ALA A 174 -6.51 9.27 8.66
N HIS A 175 -6.39 8.10 9.26
CA HIS A 175 -7.41 7.58 10.17
C HIS A 175 -7.53 8.42 11.44
N ASN A 176 -6.41 8.85 12.00
CA ASN A 176 -6.38 9.69 13.19
C ASN A 176 -7.05 11.04 12.93
N GLU A 177 -6.80 11.65 11.76
CA GLU A 177 -7.40 12.94 11.38
C GLU A 177 -8.91 12.84 11.23
N VAL A 178 -9.40 11.87 10.44
CA VAL A 178 -10.83 11.79 10.10
C VAL A 178 -11.67 11.22 11.23
N HIS A 179 -11.12 10.27 11.99
CA HIS A 179 -11.88 9.55 13.04
C HIS A 179 -11.48 9.90 14.48
N GLY A 180 -10.55 10.84 14.67
CA GLY A 180 -10.11 11.28 16.01
C GLY A 180 -9.40 10.19 16.81
N THR A 181 -8.81 9.18 16.16
CA THR A 181 -8.06 8.12 16.83
C THR A 181 -6.63 8.54 17.16
N LYS A 182 -5.90 7.67 17.87
CA LYS A 182 -4.50 7.90 18.21
C LYS A 182 -3.65 6.68 17.88
N ILE A 183 -3.87 6.11 16.69
CA ILE A 183 -3.13 4.94 16.22
C ILE A 183 -1.66 5.31 16.09
N ARG A 184 -0.81 4.60 16.80
CA ARG A 184 0.65 4.75 16.82
C ARG A 184 1.34 3.40 16.77
N GLN A 185 0.70 2.40 16.15
CA GLN A 185 1.27 1.11 15.84
C GLN A 185 0.99 0.74 14.39
N GLY A 186 2.04 0.31 13.71
CA GLY A 186 1.96 -0.28 12.38
C GLY A 186 2.51 -1.70 12.41
N VAL A 187 1.84 -2.61 11.71
CA VAL A 187 2.21 -4.02 11.63
C VAL A 187 2.28 -4.46 10.18
N ILE A 188 3.39 -5.02 9.78
CA ILE A 188 3.58 -5.67 8.48
C ILE A 188 3.58 -7.17 8.71
N MET A 189 2.62 -7.86 8.13
CA MET A 189 2.51 -9.32 8.13
C MET A 189 2.93 -9.82 6.76
N MET A 190 4.11 -10.45 6.71
CA MET A 190 4.74 -10.84 5.46
C MET A 190 4.83 -12.35 5.32
N VAL A 191 4.58 -12.85 4.11
CA VAL A 191 4.76 -14.26 3.76
C VAL A 191 5.66 -14.40 2.54
N ALA A 192 6.65 -15.28 2.63
CA ALA A 192 7.55 -15.61 1.53
C ALA A 192 6.99 -16.75 0.68
N GLN A 193 7.50 -16.91 -0.54
CA GLN A 193 7.03 -17.97 -1.47
C GLN A 193 7.24 -19.40 -0.96
N ASP A 194 8.24 -19.60 -0.11
CA ASP A 194 8.53 -20.89 0.55
C ASP A 194 7.63 -21.17 1.76
N GLY A 195 6.76 -20.21 2.11
CA GLY A 195 5.81 -20.30 3.22
C GLY A 195 6.35 -19.76 4.55
N GLN A 196 7.57 -19.27 4.60
CA GLN A 196 8.06 -18.59 5.80
C GLN A 196 7.31 -17.28 6.01
N VAL A 197 7.00 -16.95 7.28
CA VAL A 197 6.29 -15.74 7.66
C VAL A 197 7.17 -14.83 8.51
N GLN A 198 6.98 -13.52 8.36
CA GLN A 198 7.66 -12.50 9.15
C GLN A 198 6.67 -11.46 9.66
N GLU A 199 6.84 -11.07 10.89
CA GLU A 199 6.16 -9.93 11.49
C GLU A 199 7.16 -8.79 11.68
N PHE A 200 6.74 -7.59 11.27
CA PHE A 200 7.46 -6.37 11.60
C PHE A 200 6.49 -5.40 12.25
N THR A 201 6.75 -5.06 13.49
CA THR A 201 5.96 -4.09 14.24
C THR A 201 6.79 -2.85 14.51
N THR A 202 6.17 -1.68 14.39
CA THR A 202 6.71 -0.39 14.80
C THR A 202 5.68 0.32 15.66
N CYS A 203 6.11 0.97 16.75
CA CYS A 203 5.19 1.66 17.66
C CYS A 203 5.86 2.85 18.39
N GLY A 204 5.05 3.68 19.01
CA GLY A 204 5.50 4.80 19.84
C GLY A 204 6.41 5.77 19.08
N ARG A 205 7.56 6.14 19.64
CA ARG A 205 8.47 7.12 19.04
C ARG A 205 9.05 6.68 17.69
N GLU A 206 9.27 5.39 17.50
CA GLU A 206 9.73 4.88 16.20
C GLU A 206 8.66 5.11 15.14
N PHE A 207 7.40 4.82 15.47
CA PHE A 207 6.27 5.05 14.56
C PHE A 207 6.10 6.55 14.25
N ASP A 208 6.23 7.43 15.24
CA ASP A 208 6.18 8.89 15.02
C ASP A 208 7.26 9.34 14.03
N GLY A 209 8.46 8.75 14.09
CA GLY A 209 9.52 9.02 13.12
C GLY A 209 9.14 8.64 11.68
N TYR A 210 8.30 7.60 11.48
CA TYR A 210 7.76 7.27 10.16
C TYR A 210 6.65 8.23 9.73
N VAL A 211 5.86 8.76 10.67
CA VAL A 211 4.90 9.86 10.38
C VAL A 211 5.64 11.11 9.87
N ASP A 212 6.74 11.49 10.53
CA ASP A 212 7.57 12.61 10.09
C ASP A 212 8.19 12.36 8.71
N LYS A 213 8.62 11.12 8.42
CA LYS A 213 9.12 10.74 7.09
C LYS A 213 8.01 10.84 6.04
N TRP A 214 6.80 10.40 6.37
CA TRP A 214 5.66 10.51 5.46
C TRP A 214 5.40 11.96 5.07
N TRP A 215 5.34 12.87 6.02
CA TRP A 215 5.10 14.30 5.73
C TRP A 215 6.19 14.90 4.84
N ARG A 216 7.45 14.56 5.07
CA ARG A 216 8.53 14.98 4.16
C ARG A 216 8.36 14.44 2.73
N ARG A 217 7.83 13.24 2.57
CA ARG A 217 7.53 12.66 1.24
C ARG A 217 6.36 13.38 0.57
N VAL A 218 5.31 13.73 1.31
CA VAL A 218 4.18 14.52 0.80
C VAL A 218 4.66 15.88 0.33
N ASP A 219 5.43 16.61 1.14
CA ASP A 219 5.96 17.93 0.79
C ASP A 219 6.87 17.86 -0.44
N ALA A 220 7.72 16.86 -0.56
CA ALA A 220 8.57 16.65 -1.73
C ALA A 220 7.75 16.38 -2.99
N PHE A 221 6.72 15.53 -2.89
CA PHE A 221 5.80 15.22 -3.98
C PHE A 221 5.05 16.46 -4.45
N GLU A 222 4.47 17.23 -3.54
CA GLU A 222 3.74 18.46 -3.88
C GLU A 222 4.66 19.52 -4.53
N LYS A 223 5.88 19.68 -4.00
CA LYS A 223 6.87 20.58 -4.59
C LYS A 223 7.22 20.18 -6.03
N ALA A 224 7.45 18.88 -6.27
CA ALA A 224 7.74 18.40 -7.62
C ALA A 224 6.54 18.63 -8.57
N LYS A 225 5.31 18.41 -8.13
CA LYS A 225 4.11 18.67 -8.92
C LYS A 225 3.93 20.15 -9.28
N ARG A 226 4.15 21.06 -8.33
CA ARG A 226 4.11 22.51 -8.61
C ARG A 226 5.16 22.92 -9.64
N ALA A 227 6.39 22.43 -9.50
CA ALA A 227 7.44 22.74 -10.44
C ALA A 227 7.12 22.30 -11.89
N LEU A 228 6.38 21.23 -12.07
CA LEU A 228 5.92 20.78 -13.39
C LEU A 228 4.82 21.69 -13.99
N VAL A 229 3.93 22.22 -13.15
CA VAL A 229 2.86 23.15 -13.60
C VAL A 229 3.42 24.52 -13.96
N ASP A 230 4.47 24.96 -13.24
CA ASP A 230 5.11 26.26 -13.43
C ASP A 230 6.10 26.29 -14.61
N GLN A 231 6.39 25.17 -15.27
CA GLN A 231 7.19 25.13 -16.50
C GLN A 231 6.39 25.74 -17.67
N PRO A 232 6.93 26.76 -18.35
CA PRO A 232 6.28 27.27 -19.56
C PRO A 232 6.20 26.15 -20.59
N PRO A 233 5.10 26.07 -21.39
CA PRO A 233 4.99 25.08 -22.44
C PRO A 233 6.19 25.23 -23.39
N GLU A 234 6.89 24.11 -23.64
CA GLU A 234 7.94 24.09 -24.65
C GLU A 234 7.35 24.64 -25.96
N LEU A 235 7.90 25.76 -26.44
CA LEU A 235 7.61 26.30 -27.76
C LEU A 235 8.04 25.23 -28.77
N ILE A 236 7.07 24.50 -29.31
CA ILE A 236 7.29 23.65 -30.48
C ILE A 236 7.67 24.64 -31.61
N THR A 237 8.96 24.81 -31.82
CA THR A 237 9.43 25.48 -33.04
C THR A 237 9.03 24.61 -34.23
N PRO A 238 8.21 25.07 -35.14
CA PRO A 238 7.95 24.31 -36.36
C PRO A 238 9.31 24.18 -37.09
N GLU A 239 9.74 22.94 -37.29
CA GLU A 239 10.86 22.68 -38.19
C GLU A 239 10.58 23.36 -39.53
N GLY A 240 11.47 24.25 -39.91
CA GLY A 240 11.39 24.99 -41.15
C GLY A 240 11.35 24.05 -42.33
N GLY A 241 10.19 24.00 -42.99
CA GLY A 241 10.11 23.41 -44.30
C GLY A 241 10.92 24.24 -45.28
N GLU A 242 12.14 23.81 -45.58
CA GLU A 242 12.79 24.19 -46.81
C GLU A 242 12.10 23.45 -47.96
N GLY A 243 11.28 24.15 -48.68
CA GLY A 243 10.78 23.74 -49.99
C GLY A 243 11.75 24.16 -51.06
N PRO A 244 11.74 23.53 -52.24
CA PRO A 244 12.76 23.58 -53.29
C PRO A 244 12.91 24.91 -53.98
#